data_807df7ba2a6cdc10677d893a2bb67ee7
#
_entry.id   807df7ba2a6cdc10677d893a2bb67ee7
#
_cell.length_a   1.000
_cell.length_b   1.000
_cell.length_c   1.000
_cell.angle_alpha   90.00
_cell.angle_beta   90.00
_cell.angle_gamma   90.00
#
_symmetry.space_group_name_H-M   'P 1'
#
loop_
_entity.id
_entity.type
_entity.pdbx_description
1 polymer ?
#
loop_
_entity_poly.entity_id
_entity_poly.type
_entity_poly.pdbx_seq_one_letter_code
_entity_poly.pdbx_strand_id
1 'polypeptide(L)'
;MARLLSEQEVLRRESLGKLEALGINPYPAAEYIVSHKAEELAAQYTEGTEGFEKVRIAGRLMTKRIMGKASFAVLADSTGEMQIYVNRDEICPDEDKTMYNDVFKKLLDIGDFIGVEGHMFTTQTGEMSVHVKELVVLSKSLRPLPVVKKDADGNVYDQLTDPEIRYRQRYVDLVVNPGVKEIFRKRNRIMSTMRRIFDDAGYMEVETPILQPIPGGAAARPFITHHNALDVPLYLRVANELYLKRLIVGGFEGVYEFAKDFRNEGMDKTHNPEFTVMEIYVAYKDYHWMMRFVENMLEEVALAVNGTTDATIGENTVSFKAPYARVPILEAIKEHTGLNLNGKTEDEVREAAKSIGLEVDETMGKGKLIDEIFGEKCEKHYIQPTYITDYPVEMSPLCKKHRDNPELTERFELMVNGKEVANAYSELNDPIDQLERFEDQLKLSEKGDDEAMFIDQDFVRALEYGMPPTSGLGIGIDRLTMMLTNQDSIQEVLFFPQMRPEKFETVADPEEFQAIGVPEQWSHLIAQAGYHTIEALRDHKPAALHQKLNGYRKKNKLNVAALSLDVVESWFN
;
A
#
# COMPACT_ATOMS: atom_id res chain seq x y z
N MET A 1 8.06 -22.81 -18.79
CA MET A 1 6.78 -23.34 -18.24
C MET A 1 5.63 -22.48 -18.74
N ALA A 2 4.70 -23.03 -19.49
CA ALA A 2 3.57 -22.30 -20.08
C ALA A 2 2.46 -22.21 -19.03
N ARG A 3 1.99 -21.02 -18.75
CA ARG A 3 0.80 -20.79 -17.91
C ARG A 3 -0.46 -21.20 -18.70
N LEU A 4 -1.40 -21.89 -18.07
CA LEU A 4 -2.72 -22.14 -18.60
C LEU A 4 -3.45 -20.80 -18.84
N LEU A 5 -3.91 -20.60 -20.07
CA LEU A 5 -4.71 -19.43 -20.43
C LEU A 5 -6.19 -19.80 -20.32
N SER A 6 -6.99 -18.90 -19.75
CA SER A 6 -8.44 -19.03 -19.81
C SER A 6 -8.94 -18.89 -21.27
N GLU A 7 -10.15 -19.36 -21.54
CA GLU A 7 -10.78 -19.21 -22.86
C GLU A 7 -10.78 -17.75 -23.34
N GLN A 8 -11.09 -16.82 -22.45
CA GLN A 8 -11.08 -15.39 -22.77
C GLN A 8 -9.67 -14.86 -23.09
N GLU A 9 -8.64 -15.37 -22.41
CA GLU A 9 -7.27 -14.99 -22.72
C GLU A 9 -6.79 -15.53 -24.07
N VAL A 10 -7.27 -16.71 -24.46
CA VAL A 10 -7.02 -17.29 -25.80
C VAL A 10 -7.69 -16.43 -26.88
N LEU A 11 -8.99 -16.15 -26.74
CA LEU A 11 -9.74 -15.33 -27.69
C LEU A 11 -9.14 -13.93 -27.88
N ARG A 12 -8.65 -13.31 -26.82
CA ARG A 12 -8.00 -11.99 -26.89
C ARG A 12 -6.66 -12.03 -27.64
N ARG A 13 -5.90 -13.13 -27.51
CA ARG A 13 -4.67 -13.35 -28.30
C ARG A 13 -4.97 -13.61 -29.77
N GLU A 14 -6.05 -14.31 -30.08
CA GLU A 14 -6.53 -14.43 -31.46
C GLU A 14 -6.93 -13.07 -32.03
N SER A 15 -7.63 -12.24 -31.25
CA SER A 15 -7.99 -10.87 -31.64
C SER A 15 -6.76 -10.01 -31.90
N LEU A 16 -5.71 -10.15 -31.07
CA LEU A 16 -4.40 -9.53 -31.25
C LEU A 16 -3.82 -9.87 -32.64
N GLY A 17 -3.70 -11.16 -32.96
CA GLY A 17 -3.16 -11.59 -34.26
C GLY A 17 -4.00 -11.11 -35.46
N LYS A 18 -5.31 -11.01 -35.28
CA LYS A 18 -6.21 -10.45 -36.31
C LYS A 18 -6.00 -8.94 -36.52
N LEU A 19 -5.75 -8.17 -35.45
CA LEU A 19 -5.38 -6.75 -35.55
C LEU A 19 -4.08 -6.57 -36.34
N GLU A 20 -3.06 -7.36 -36.02
CA GLU A 20 -1.76 -7.35 -36.72
C GLU A 20 -1.91 -7.72 -38.20
N ALA A 21 -2.74 -8.72 -38.52
CA ALA A 21 -3.02 -9.11 -39.88
C ALA A 21 -3.75 -8.02 -40.70
N LEU A 22 -4.49 -7.13 -40.05
CA LEU A 22 -5.10 -5.93 -40.63
C LEU A 22 -4.11 -4.75 -40.77
N GLY A 23 -2.84 -4.92 -40.38
CA GLY A 23 -1.83 -3.87 -40.38
C GLY A 23 -1.98 -2.86 -39.24
N ILE A 24 -2.78 -3.16 -38.23
CA ILE A 24 -2.99 -2.32 -37.07
C ILE A 24 -2.00 -2.76 -35.98
N ASN A 25 -1.08 -1.86 -35.59
CA ASN A 25 -0.21 -2.12 -34.46
C ASN A 25 -1.02 -2.02 -33.14
N PRO A 26 -1.18 -3.12 -32.39
CA PRO A 26 -1.97 -3.12 -31.14
C PRO A 26 -1.23 -2.48 -29.97
N TYR A 27 0.06 -2.14 -30.12
CA TYR A 27 0.92 -1.52 -29.11
C TYR A 27 1.82 -0.43 -29.72
N PRO A 28 1.24 0.65 -30.27
CA PRO A 28 2.02 1.71 -30.92
C PRO A 28 2.89 2.43 -29.88
N ALA A 29 4.14 2.74 -30.28
CA ALA A 29 5.06 3.56 -29.49
C ALA A 29 4.86 5.06 -29.72
N ALA A 30 4.09 5.45 -30.76
CA ALA A 30 3.89 6.86 -31.08
C ALA A 30 3.06 7.57 -30.00
N GLU A 31 3.39 8.84 -29.75
CA GLU A 31 2.61 9.70 -28.87
C GLU A 31 1.19 9.87 -29.40
N TYR A 32 0.21 9.73 -28.52
CA TYR A 32 -1.17 10.11 -28.79
C TYR A 32 -1.50 11.39 -28.02
N ILE A 33 -1.62 12.50 -28.72
CA ILE A 33 -1.89 13.80 -28.12
C ILE A 33 -3.34 13.86 -27.65
N VAL A 34 -3.55 13.98 -26.35
CA VAL A 34 -4.84 14.20 -25.70
C VAL A 34 -5.08 15.69 -25.52
N SER A 35 -6.19 16.21 -26.01
CA SER A 35 -6.53 17.63 -25.85
C SER A 35 -7.29 17.93 -24.56
N HIS A 36 -8.11 17.00 -24.08
CA HIS A 36 -8.98 17.17 -22.92
C HIS A 36 -9.06 15.88 -22.09
N LYS A 37 -9.32 16.04 -20.79
CA LYS A 37 -9.66 14.94 -19.88
C LYS A 37 -11.16 14.82 -19.69
N ALA A 38 -11.62 13.64 -19.25
CA ALA A 38 -13.05 13.37 -19.05
C ALA A 38 -13.71 14.38 -18.09
N GLU A 39 -13.07 14.69 -16.97
CA GLU A 39 -13.59 15.66 -15.99
C GLU A 39 -13.64 17.08 -16.54
N GLU A 40 -12.64 17.49 -17.31
CA GLU A 40 -12.60 18.80 -17.98
C GLU A 40 -13.76 18.97 -18.95
N LEU A 41 -14.02 17.94 -19.78
CA LEU A 41 -15.17 17.95 -20.70
C LEU A 41 -16.49 17.99 -19.95
N ALA A 42 -16.63 17.19 -18.89
CA ALA A 42 -17.84 17.17 -18.09
C ALA A 42 -18.11 18.50 -17.36
N ALA A 43 -17.05 19.22 -16.96
CA ALA A 43 -17.17 20.48 -16.25
C ALA A 43 -17.39 21.70 -17.18
N GLN A 44 -16.83 21.66 -18.39
CA GLN A 44 -16.76 22.83 -19.27
C GLN A 44 -17.76 22.80 -20.43
N TYR A 45 -18.18 21.60 -20.86
CA TYR A 45 -19.09 21.46 -21.98
C TYR A 45 -20.55 21.64 -21.54
N THR A 46 -21.26 22.51 -22.27
CA THR A 46 -22.73 22.57 -22.33
C THR A 46 -23.13 22.67 -23.79
N GLU A 47 -24.32 22.20 -24.15
CA GLU A 47 -24.76 22.23 -25.55
C GLU A 47 -24.72 23.67 -26.12
N GLY A 48 -24.03 23.83 -27.26
CA GLY A 48 -23.82 25.13 -27.90
C GLY A 48 -22.54 25.87 -27.43
N THR A 49 -21.71 25.29 -26.54
CA THR A 49 -20.42 25.88 -26.16
C THR A 49 -19.43 25.72 -27.33
N GLU A 50 -18.81 26.81 -27.75
CA GLU A 50 -17.73 26.80 -28.77
C GLU A 50 -16.43 26.21 -28.23
N GLY A 51 -15.59 25.66 -29.13
CA GLY A 51 -14.27 25.12 -28.77
C GLY A 51 -14.24 23.60 -28.55
N PHE A 52 -15.39 22.93 -28.66
CA PHE A 52 -15.49 21.47 -28.52
C PHE A 52 -15.82 20.74 -29.83
N GLU A 53 -15.61 21.40 -30.97
CA GLU A 53 -15.80 20.86 -32.31
C GLU A 53 -14.73 19.85 -32.70
N LYS A 54 -13.57 19.92 -32.01
CA LYS A 54 -12.47 19.00 -32.19
C LYS A 54 -11.82 18.65 -30.85
N VAL A 55 -12.22 17.54 -30.27
CA VAL A 55 -11.66 17.01 -29.02
C VAL A 55 -10.96 15.68 -29.27
N ARG A 56 -9.83 15.47 -28.59
CA ARG A 56 -9.07 14.21 -28.60
C ARG A 56 -8.99 13.70 -27.17
N ILE A 57 -9.55 12.54 -26.94
CA ILE A 57 -9.49 11.83 -25.66
C ILE A 57 -8.91 10.44 -25.83
N ALA A 58 -8.29 9.92 -24.78
CA ALA A 58 -7.82 8.55 -24.73
C ALA A 58 -8.13 7.94 -23.36
N GLY A 59 -8.47 6.66 -23.35
CA GLY A 59 -8.81 5.98 -22.13
C GLY A 59 -8.98 4.49 -22.31
N ARG A 60 -9.25 3.83 -21.21
CA ARG A 60 -9.58 2.41 -21.16
C ARG A 60 -11.05 2.21 -21.52
N LEU A 61 -11.32 1.31 -22.44
CA LEU A 61 -12.67 0.90 -22.82
C LEU A 61 -13.32 0.12 -21.67
N MET A 62 -14.31 0.71 -21.00
CA MET A 62 -14.98 0.13 -19.84
C MET A 62 -16.29 -0.56 -20.18
N THR A 63 -17.03 0.01 -21.14
CA THR A 63 -18.27 -0.59 -21.64
C THR A 63 -18.35 -0.43 -23.16
N LYS A 64 -19.09 -1.34 -23.80
CA LYS A 64 -19.34 -1.29 -25.24
C LYS A 64 -20.73 -1.84 -25.57
N ARG A 65 -21.58 -1.01 -26.14
CA ARG A 65 -22.96 -1.36 -26.52
C ARG A 65 -23.16 -1.17 -28.02
N ILE A 66 -23.25 -2.28 -28.73
CA ILE A 66 -23.41 -2.28 -30.18
C ILE A 66 -24.89 -2.21 -30.58
N MET A 67 -25.27 -1.24 -31.42
CA MET A 67 -26.63 -1.01 -31.87
C MET A 67 -26.66 -0.88 -33.42
N GLY A 68 -26.32 -1.97 -34.11
CA GLY A 68 -26.29 -2.01 -35.59
C GLY A 68 -25.15 -1.17 -36.18
N LYS A 69 -25.47 -0.04 -36.81
CA LYS A 69 -24.51 0.90 -37.42
C LYS A 69 -23.98 1.95 -36.45
N ALA A 70 -24.58 2.06 -35.28
CA ALA A 70 -24.21 2.97 -34.23
C ALA A 70 -23.86 2.19 -32.97
N SER A 71 -23.01 2.75 -32.12
CA SER A 71 -22.59 2.14 -30.85
C SER A 71 -22.28 3.21 -29.82
N PHE A 72 -22.51 2.86 -28.57
CA PHE A 72 -22.04 3.63 -27.45
C PHE A 72 -20.96 2.85 -26.71
N ALA A 73 -19.98 3.55 -26.19
CA ALA A 73 -18.97 2.99 -25.30
C ALA A 73 -18.57 4.02 -24.25
N VAL A 74 -17.91 3.57 -23.18
CA VAL A 74 -17.39 4.45 -22.13
C VAL A 74 -15.88 4.28 -22.08
N LEU A 75 -15.17 5.39 -22.12
CA LEU A 75 -13.73 5.47 -21.90
C LEU A 75 -13.46 6.03 -20.52
N ALA A 76 -12.64 5.33 -19.74
CA ALA A 76 -12.12 5.82 -18.46
C ALA A 76 -10.70 6.33 -18.63
N ASP A 77 -10.45 7.57 -18.25
CA ASP A 77 -9.10 8.14 -18.12
C ASP A 77 -8.64 8.28 -16.66
N SER A 78 -7.64 9.12 -16.39
CA SER A 78 -7.12 9.36 -15.05
C SER A 78 -8.07 10.19 -14.17
N THR A 79 -9.03 10.92 -14.77
CA THR A 79 -9.92 11.87 -14.08
C THR A 79 -11.34 11.34 -13.94
N GLY A 80 -11.84 10.58 -14.93
CA GLY A 80 -13.21 10.09 -14.90
C GLY A 80 -13.56 9.24 -16.12
N GLU A 81 -14.87 9.17 -16.39
CA GLU A 81 -15.42 8.43 -17.51
C GLU A 81 -16.11 9.38 -18.49
N MET A 82 -15.98 9.09 -19.79
CA MET A 82 -16.62 9.83 -20.85
C MET A 82 -17.29 8.87 -21.83
N GLN A 83 -18.57 9.10 -22.10
CA GLN A 83 -19.29 8.34 -23.14
C GLN A 83 -18.79 8.76 -24.53
N ILE A 84 -18.62 7.80 -25.40
CA ILE A 84 -18.34 8.00 -26.82
C ILE A 84 -19.46 7.41 -27.66
N TYR A 85 -19.82 8.08 -28.72
CA TYR A 85 -20.74 7.61 -29.77
C TYR A 85 -19.96 7.31 -31.04
N VAL A 86 -20.04 6.08 -31.52
CA VAL A 86 -19.30 5.59 -32.66
C VAL A 86 -20.29 5.21 -33.75
N ASN A 87 -20.30 5.96 -34.86
CA ASN A 87 -21.13 5.68 -36.03
C ASN A 87 -20.26 5.08 -37.15
N ARG A 88 -20.71 3.93 -37.70
CA ARG A 88 -19.96 3.18 -38.69
C ARG A 88 -19.61 4.03 -39.91
N ASP A 89 -20.60 4.77 -40.43
CA ASP A 89 -20.46 5.47 -41.68
C ASP A 89 -19.66 6.79 -41.53
N GLU A 90 -19.45 7.21 -40.29
CA GLU A 90 -18.63 8.38 -39.97
C GLU A 90 -17.16 8.04 -39.68
N ILE A 91 -16.89 6.97 -38.90
CA ILE A 91 -15.49 6.53 -38.69
C ILE A 91 -14.93 5.78 -39.90
N CYS A 92 -15.79 5.36 -40.82
CA CYS A 92 -15.45 4.69 -42.08
C CYS A 92 -16.24 5.36 -43.22
N PRO A 93 -15.85 6.55 -43.69
CA PRO A 93 -16.59 7.28 -44.74
C PRO A 93 -16.55 6.57 -46.08
N ASP A 94 -15.48 5.82 -46.35
CA ASP A 94 -15.28 5.09 -47.59
C ASP A 94 -16.06 3.74 -47.61
N GLU A 95 -15.90 2.95 -48.68
CA GLU A 95 -16.52 1.62 -48.83
C GLU A 95 -15.99 0.61 -47.80
N ASP A 96 -14.73 0.77 -47.36
CA ASP A 96 -14.12 -0.07 -46.34
C ASP A 96 -14.71 0.24 -44.96
N LYS A 97 -15.42 -0.70 -44.40
CA LYS A 97 -16.02 -0.61 -43.05
C LYS A 97 -15.28 -1.44 -41.98
N THR A 98 -14.06 -1.86 -42.25
CA THR A 98 -13.26 -2.75 -41.40
C THR A 98 -13.05 -2.17 -40.03
N MET A 99 -12.72 -0.87 -39.91
CA MET A 99 -12.47 -0.23 -38.60
C MET A 99 -13.68 -0.34 -37.65
N TYR A 100 -14.91 -0.23 -38.19
CA TYR A 100 -16.09 -0.40 -37.35
C TYR A 100 -16.50 -1.87 -37.21
N ASN A 101 -16.67 -2.59 -38.38
CA ASN A 101 -17.31 -3.91 -38.39
C ASN A 101 -16.44 -5.01 -37.76
N ASP A 102 -15.14 -4.91 -37.94
CA ASP A 102 -14.18 -5.90 -37.44
C ASP A 102 -13.40 -5.37 -36.22
N VAL A 103 -12.72 -4.24 -36.33
CA VAL A 103 -11.90 -3.74 -35.24
C VAL A 103 -12.77 -3.35 -34.04
N PHE A 104 -13.60 -2.32 -34.15
CA PHE A 104 -14.39 -1.82 -33.03
C PHE A 104 -15.37 -2.86 -32.47
N LYS A 105 -16.13 -3.51 -33.36
CA LYS A 105 -17.18 -4.45 -32.90
C LYS A 105 -16.67 -5.78 -32.39
N LYS A 106 -15.62 -6.38 -33.00
CA LYS A 106 -15.23 -7.77 -32.75
C LYS A 106 -13.88 -7.92 -32.09
N LEU A 107 -12.89 -7.09 -32.47
CA LEU A 107 -11.50 -7.27 -32.04
C LEU A 107 -11.11 -6.44 -30.80
N LEU A 108 -11.81 -5.31 -30.57
CA LEU A 108 -11.65 -4.56 -29.32
C LEU A 108 -12.48 -5.18 -28.21
N ASP A 109 -11.85 -5.31 -27.03
CA ASP A 109 -12.45 -5.85 -25.82
C ASP A 109 -12.52 -4.80 -24.72
N ILE A 110 -13.38 -5.02 -23.74
CA ILE A 110 -13.36 -4.26 -22.47
C ILE A 110 -11.98 -4.42 -21.82
N GLY A 111 -11.37 -3.29 -21.47
CA GLY A 111 -10.01 -3.23 -20.96
C GLY A 111 -8.97 -2.73 -21.95
N ASP A 112 -9.24 -2.71 -23.25
CA ASP A 112 -8.36 -2.13 -24.27
C ASP A 112 -8.23 -0.61 -24.08
N PHE A 113 -7.10 -0.05 -24.45
CA PHE A 113 -6.94 1.39 -24.55
C PHE A 113 -7.13 1.85 -25.99
N ILE A 114 -7.96 2.87 -26.15
CA ILE A 114 -8.19 3.52 -27.44
C ILE A 114 -8.08 5.03 -27.30
N GLY A 115 -7.68 5.67 -28.39
CA GLY A 115 -7.77 7.10 -28.58
C GLY A 115 -8.88 7.40 -29.58
N VAL A 116 -9.62 8.48 -29.36
CA VAL A 116 -10.65 8.95 -30.27
C VAL A 116 -10.54 10.44 -30.50
N GLU A 117 -10.79 10.87 -31.74
CA GLU A 117 -10.97 12.27 -32.12
C GLU A 117 -12.40 12.47 -32.57
N GLY A 118 -13.05 13.56 -32.19
CA GLY A 118 -14.41 13.89 -32.54
C GLY A 118 -14.87 15.23 -32.01
N HIS A 119 -16.15 15.43 -31.85
CA HIS A 119 -16.74 16.64 -31.26
C HIS A 119 -17.69 16.27 -30.12
N MET A 120 -17.87 17.19 -29.18
CA MET A 120 -18.84 17.02 -28.10
C MET A 120 -20.27 17.23 -28.60
N PHE A 121 -21.18 16.43 -28.09
CA PHE A 121 -22.63 16.61 -28.26
C PHE A 121 -23.39 16.05 -27.06
N THR A 122 -24.64 16.45 -26.95
CA THR A 122 -25.56 15.90 -25.94
C THR A 122 -26.51 14.93 -26.64
N THR A 123 -26.62 13.71 -26.13
CA THR A 123 -27.56 12.70 -26.68
C THR A 123 -29.01 13.09 -26.40
N GLN A 124 -29.97 12.45 -27.10
CA GLN A 124 -31.41 12.68 -26.87
C GLN A 124 -31.84 12.38 -25.41
N THR A 125 -31.07 11.57 -24.69
CA THR A 125 -31.29 11.23 -23.27
C THR A 125 -30.59 12.18 -22.32
N GLY A 126 -29.91 13.22 -22.82
CA GLY A 126 -29.19 14.21 -22.00
C GLY A 126 -27.77 13.83 -21.62
N GLU A 127 -27.20 12.73 -22.16
CA GLU A 127 -25.84 12.29 -21.81
C GLU A 127 -24.79 13.01 -22.67
N MET A 128 -23.81 13.65 -22.03
CA MET A 128 -22.66 14.25 -22.72
C MET A 128 -21.77 13.18 -23.34
N SER A 129 -21.43 13.34 -24.60
CA SER A 129 -20.72 12.30 -25.36
C SER A 129 -19.76 12.91 -26.38
N VAL A 130 -18.69 12.20 -26.70
CA VAL A 130 -17.86 12.50 -27.86
C VAL A 130 -18.37 11.74 -29.07
N HIS A 131 -18.77 12.46 -30.12
CA HIS A 131 -19.13 11.90 -31.41
C HIS A 131 -17.87 11.62 -32.23
N VAL A 132 -17.50 10.36 -32.33
CA VAL A 132 -16.19 9.92 -32.83
C VAL A 132 -16.13 10.04 -34.35
N LYS A 133 -15.04 10.64 -34.84
CA LYS A 133 -14.66 10.71 -36.28
C LYS A 133 -13.45 9.82 -36.58
N GLU A 134 -12.51 9.71 -35.63
CA GLU A 134 -11.33 8.86 -35.78
C GLU A 134 -11.13 8.01 -34.52
N LEU A 135 -10.65 6.77 -34.70
CA LEU A 135 -10.38 5.81 -33.65
C LEU A 135 -9.02 5.18 -33.86
N VAL A 136 -8.21 5.13 -32.82
CA VAL A 136 -6.88 4.53 -32.81
C VAL A 136 -6.77 3.52 -31.67
N VAL A 137 -6.24 2.33 -31.95
CA VAL A 137 -5.91 1.32 -30.93
C VAL A 137 -4.58 1.73 -30.27
N LEU A 138 -4.56 1.87 -28.96
CA LEU A 138 -3.38 2.28 -28.19
C LEU A 138 -2.77 1.14 -27.37
N SER A 139 -3.61 0.21 -26.89
CA SER A 139 -3.10 -0.98 -26.20
C SER A 139 -4.17 -2.08 -26.14
N LYS A 140 -3.84 -3.27 -26.60
CA LYS A 140 -4.70 -4.46 -26.50
C LYS A 140 -4.55 -5.12 -25.13
N SER A 141 -5.65 -5.29 -24.41
CA SER A 141 -5.69 -6.02 -23.14
C SER A 141 -5.81 -7.53 -23.41
N LEU A 142 -4.87 -8.31 -22.88
CA LEU A 142 -4.86 -9.77 -23.05
C LEU A 142 -5.52 -10.54 -21.89
N ARG A 143 -5.94 -9.82 -20.85
CA ARG A 143 -6.70 -10.39 -19.73
C ARG A 143 -8.03 -9.67 -19.55
N PRO A 144 -9.13 -10.40 -19.28
CA PRO A 144 -10.40 -9.77 -18.97
C PRO A 144 -10.30 -9.02 -17.63
N LEU A 145 -10.94 -7.85 -17.56
CA LEU A 145 -11.17 -7.18 -16.28
C LEU A 145 -12.34 -7.87 -15.55
N PRO A 146 -12.31 -7.98 -14.23
CA PRO A 146 -13.46 -8.36 -13.43
C PRO A 146 -14.47 -7.18 -13.42
N VAL A 147 -15.29 -7.12 -14.46
CA VAL A 147 -16.30 -6.06 -14.59
C VAL A 147 -17.52 -6.44 -13.78
N VAL A 148 -17.90 -5.56 -12.87
CA VAL A 148 -19.11 -5.70 -12.06
C VAL A 148 -20.33 -5.81 -12.94
N LYS A 149 -21.07 -6.90 -12.82
CA LYS A 149 -22.36 -7.11 -13.47
C LYS A 149 -23.47 -7.00 -12.45
N LYS A 150 -24.55 -6.33 -12.82
CA LYS A 150 -25.79 -6.28 -12.04
C LYS A 150 -26.87 -7.01 -12.81
N ASP A 151 -27.60 -7.90 -12.15
CA ASP A 151 -28.80 -8.50 -12.72
C ASP A 151 -30.01 -7.54 -12.61
N ALA A 152 -31.16 -7.99 -13.12
CA ALA A 152 -32.39 -7.21 -13.09
C ALA A 152 -32.91 -6.95 -11.67
N ASP A 153 -32.52 -7.77 -10.70
CA ASP A 153 -32.90 -7.70 -9.30
C ASP A 153 -31.89 -6.87 -8.47
N GLY A 154 -30.83 -6.37 -9.12
CA GLY A 154 -29.80 -5.53 -8.48
C GLY A 154 -28.66 -6.29 -7.80
N ASN A 155 -28.63 -7.65 -7.92
CA ASN A 155 -27.52 -8.43 -7.40
C ASN A 155 -26.24 -8.14 -8.16
N VAL A 156 -25.13 -8.05 -7.44
CA VAL A 156 -23.81 -7.71 -7.98
C VAL A 156 -22.97 -8.98 -8.14
N TYR A 157 -22.44 -9.19 -9.33
CA TYR A 157 -21.57 -10.31 -9.69
C TYR A 157 -20.22 -9.81 -10.21
N ASP A 158 -19.21 -10.67 -10.11
CA ASP A 158 -17.85 -10.42 -10.62
C ASP A 158 -17.14 -9.19 -9.97
N GLN A 159 -17.61 -8.72 -8.80
CA GLN A 159 -16.92 -7.67 -8.07
C GLN A 159 -15.61 -8.19 -7.46
N LEU A 160 -14.53 -7.45 -7.65
CA LEU A 160 -13.24 -7.76 -7.02
C LEU A 160 -13.26 -7.30 -5.55
N THR A 161 -13.70 -8.19 -4.65
CA THR A 161 -13.84 -7.91 -3.21
C THR A 161 -12.80 -8.62 -2.35
N ASP A 162 -12.21 -9.72 -2.83
CA ASP A 162 -11.20 -10.48 -2.11
C ASP A 162 -9.97 -9.59 -1.83
N PRO A 163 -9.65 -9.30 -0.56
CA PRO A 163 -8.53 -8.43 -0.20
C PRO A 163 -7.18 -8.94 -0.70
N GLU A 164 -6.95 -10.26 -0.65
CA GLU A 164 -5.68 -10.83 -1.10
C GLU A 164 -5.47 -10.59 -2.61
N ILE A 165 -6.50 -10.82 -3.42
CA ILE A 165 -6.44 -10.58 -4.87
C ILE A 165 -6.31 -9.07 -5.16
N ARG A 166 -7.05 -8.21 -4.45
CA ARG A 166 -6.97 -6.75 -4.57
C ARG A 166 -5.55 -6.23 -4.30
N TYR A 167 -4.92 -6.71 -3.25
CA TYR A 167 -3.57 -6.26 -2.89
C TYR A 167 -2.51 -6.79 -3.86
N ARG A 168 -2.61 -8.05 -4.30
CA ARG A 168 -1.70 -8.63 -5.30
C ARG A 168 -1.82 -7.99 -6.66
N GLN A 169 -3.06 -7.70 -7.07
CA GLN A 169 -3.39 -7.12 -8.37
C GLN A 169 -3.91 -5.68 -8.21
N ARG A 170 -3.21 -4.87 -7.42
CA ARG A 170 -3.59 -3.48 -7.14
C ARG A 170 -3.85 -2.67 -8.43
N TYR A 171 -3.12 -2.95 -9.50
CA TYR A 171 -3.34 -2.35 -10.80
C TYR A 171 -4.72 -2.69 -11.41
N VAL A 172 -5.32 -3.83 -11.07
CA VAL A 172 -6.70 -4.17 -11.43
C VAL A 172 -7.67 -3.50 -10.46
N ASP A 173 -7.41 -3.57 -9.16
CA ASP A 173 -8.20 -2.94 -8.10
C ASP A 173 -8.40 -1.43 -8.36
N LEU A 174 -7.34 -0.72 -8.75
CA LEU A 174 -7.39 0.70 -9.13
C LEU A 174 -8.28 0.98 -10.36
N VAL A 175 -8.52 -0.01 -11.21
CA VAL A 175 -9.39 0.14 -12.38
C VAL A 175 -10.85 -0.10 -12.01
N VAL A 176 -11.11 -1.18 -11.25
CA VAL A 176 -12.48 -1.66 -11.03
C VAL A 176 -13.13 -1.15 -9.75
N ASN A 177 -12.34 -0.64 -8.81
CA ASN A 177 -12.81 -0.06 -7.55
C ASN A 177 -12.44 1.45 -7.47
N PRO A 178 -13.28 2.37 -7.96
CA PRO A 178 -12.93 3.80 -8.08
C PRO A 178 -12.50 4.47 -6.78
N GLY A 179 -13.08 4.06 -5.64
CA GLY A 179 -12.75 4.61 -4.31
C GLY A 179 -11.31 4.38 -3.89
N VAL A 180 -10.63 3.34 -4.42
CA VAL A 180 -9.25 3.03 -4.08
C VAL A 180 -8.29 4.13 -4.55
N LYS A 181 -8.52 4.72 -5.74
CA LYS A 181 -7.70 5.85 -6.23
C LYS A 181 -7.76 7.05 -5.29
N GLU A 182 -8.92 7.29 -4.68
CA GLU A 182 -9.12 8.44 -3.80
C GLU A 182 -8.31 8.31 -2.50
N ILE A 183 -8.15 7.11 -1.97
CA ILE A 183 -7.27 6.86 -0.81
C ILE A 183 -5.85 7.34 -1.11
N PHE A 184 -5.31 6.97 -2.27
CA PHE A 184 -3.94 7.35 -2.65
C PHE A 184 -3.81 8.85 -3.00
N ARG A 185 -4.86 9.47 -3.56
CA ARG A 185 -4.89 10.93 -3.76
C ARG A 185 -4.84 11.66 -2.42
N LYS A 186 -5.63 11.20 -1.44
CA LYS A 186 -5.63 11.74 -0.09
C LYS A 186 -4.27 11.54 0.59
N ARG A 187 -3.67 10.34 0.48
CA ARG A 187 -2.31 10.08 0.97
C ARG A 187 -1.29 11.07 0.38
N ASN A 188 -1.31 11.29 -0.93
CA ASN A 188 -0.44 12.28 -1.56
C ASN A 188 -0.71 13.69 -1.03
N ARG A 189 -1.96 14.06 -0.81
CA ARG A 189 -2.34 15.37 -0.25
C ARG A 189 -1.85 15.55 1.19
N ILE A 190 -1.88 14.50 2.04
CA ILE A 190 -1.26 14.52 3.37
C ILE A 190 0.21 14.95 3.25
N MET A 191 0.99 14.20 2.48
CA MET A 191 2.43 14.44 2.35
C MET A 191 2.74 15.80 1.71
N SER A 192 2.01 16.22 0.69
CA SER A 192 2.24 17.52 0.03
C SER A 192 1.85 18.70 0.92
N THR A 193 0.83 18.55 1.77
CA THR A 193 0.46 19.58 2.75
C THR A 193 1.53 19.73 3.82
N MET A 194 2.04 18.62 4.35
CA MET A 194 3.13 18.65 5.33
C MET A 194 4.38 19.30 4.74
N ARG A 195 4.81 18.92 3.52
CA ARG A 195 5.97 19.53 2.83
C ARG A 195 5.80 21.04 2.73
N ARG A 196 4.65 21.51 2.29
CA ARG A 196 4.39 22.95 2.19
C ARG A 196 4.55 23.65 3.54
N ILE A 197 4.00 23.07 4.63
CA ILE A 197 4.13 23.62 5.98
C ILE A 197 5.62 23.73 6.40
N PHE A 198 6.42 22.71 6.11
CA PHE A 198 7.84 22.69 6.48
C PHE A 198 8.66 23.64 5.62
N ASP A 199 8.41 23.69 4.31
CA ASP A 199 9.07 24.62 3.38
C ASP A 199 8.75 26.07 3.71
N ASP A 200 7.48 26.38 4.03
CA ASP A 200 7.04 27.72 4.47
C ASP A 200 7.69 28.13 5.81
N ALA A 201 8.04 27.16 6.66
CA ALA A 201 8.80 27.39 7.89
C ALA A 201 10.32 27.52 7.66
N GLY A 202 10.80 27.31 6.43
CA GLY A 202 12.20 27.38 6.06
C GLY A 202 13.03 26.14 6.39
N TYR A 203 12.38 24.99 6.62
CA TYR A 203 13.06 23.72 6.89
C TYR A 203 13.41 23.01 5.58
N MET A 204 14.50 22.23 5.61
CA MET A 204 15.05 21.58 4.42
C MET A 204 14.63 20.10 4.37
N GLU A 205 14.03 19.67 3.24
CA GLU A 205 13.87 18.23 2.94
C GLU A 205 15.25 17.64 2.61
N VAL A 206 15.59 16.53 3.23
CA VAL A 206 16.88 15.85 3.07
C VAL A 206 16.68 14.37 2.80
N GLU A 207 17.73 13.72 2.31
CA GLU A 207 17.80 12.26 2.17
C GLU A 207 18.99 11.74 2.98
N THR A 208 18.74 10.73 3.82
CA THR A 208 19.76 10.08 4.63
C THR A 208 19.94 8.61 4.21
N PRO A 209 21.06 7.95 4.56
CA PRO A 209 21.34 6.61 4.10
C PRO A 209 20.30 5.57 4.52
N ILE A 210 19.79 4.81 3.55
CA ILE A 210 18.98 3.61 3.79
C ILE A 210 19.87 2.44 4.24
N LEU A 211 21.04 2.28 3.61
CA LEU A 211 22.04 1.28 3.98
C LEU A 211 22.96 1.85 5.06
N GLN A 212 22.89 1.29 6.25
CA GLN A 212 23.62 1.78 7.41
C GLN A 212 24.62 0.73 7.91
N PRO A 213 25.82 1.13 8.37
CA PRO A 213 26.78 0.20 8.96
C PRO A 213 26.34 -0.27 10.35
N ILE A 214 25.54 0.53 11.07
CA ILE A 214 25.01 0.25 12.40
C ILE A 214 23.53 0.65 12.38
N PRO A 215 22.59 -0.25 12.71
CA PRO A 215 21.19 0.11 12.86
C PRO A 215 20.99 0.87 14.17
N GLY A 216 20.22 1.94 14.17
CA GLY A 216 19.96 2.74 15.37
C GLY A 216 18.80 3.71 15.18
N GLY A 217 18.43 4.41 16.25
CA GLY A 217 17.32 5.37 16.26
C GLY A 217 15.97 4.79 16.66
N ALA A 218 15.84 3.45 16.72
CA ALA A 218 14.64 2.78 17.22
C ALA A 218 14.99 1.39 17.76
N ALA A 219 14.17 0.87 18.66
CA ALA A 219 14.21 -0.50 19.11
C ALA A 219 13.44 -1.35 18.10
N ALA A 220 14.14 -2.04 17.18
CA ALA A 220 13.54 -2.87 16.15
C ALA A 220 14.58 -3.82 15.53
N ARG A 221 14.11 -4.97 15.03
CA ARG A 221 14.98 -5.94 14.36
C ARG A 221 15.25 -5.50 12.91
N PRO A 222 16.53 -5.31 12.50
CA PRO A 222 16.87 -4.86 11.15
C PRO A 222 16.84 -5.99 10.11
N PHE A 223 16.68 -5.63 8.83
CA PHE A 223 17.08 -6.48 7.71
C PHE A 223 18.58 -6.33 7.47
N ILE A 224 19.27 -7.45 7.28
CA ILE A 224 20.72 -7.51 7.05
C ILE A 224 20.98 -7.81 5.59
N THR A 225 21.93 -7.09 5.00
CA THR A 225 22.44 -7.32 3.65
C THR A 225 23.98 -7.34 3.66
N HIS A 226 24.61 -7.57 2.50
CA HIS A 226 26.06 -7.65 2.38
C HIS A 226 26.57 -6.76 1.24
N HIS A 227 27.58 -5.95 1.51
CA HIS A 227 28.24 -5.12 0.51
C HIS A 227 29.41 -5.91 -0.10
N ASN A 228 29.22 -6.48 -1.28
CA ASN A 228 30.17 -7.41 -1.90
C ASN A 228 31.58 -6.83 -2.12
N ALA A 229 31.68 -5.56 -2.54
CA ALA A 229 32.98 -4.95 -2.85
C ALA A 229 33.82 -4.60 -1.61
N LEU A 230 33.17 -4.34 -0.47
CA LEU A 230 33.83 -4.03 0.80
C LEU A 230 33.90 -5.25 1.73
N ASP A 231 33.18 -6.32 1.40
CA ASP A 231 33.06 -7.54 2.21
C ASP A 231 32.60 -7.24 3.65
N VAL A 232 31.55 -6.40 3.78
CA VAL A 232 31.01 -6.00 5.09
C VAL A 232 29.49 -6.16 5.13
N PRO A 233 28.91 -6.50 6.29
CA PRO A 233 27.47 -6.45 6.49
C PRO A 233 26.99 -4.99 6.50
N LEU A 234 25.78 -4.75 5.95
CA LEU A 234 25.03 -3.52 6.06
C LEU A 234 23.62 -3.83 6.52
N TYR A 235 22.96 -2.85 7.09
CA TYR A 235 21.61 -2.95 7.61
C TYR A 235 20.70 -1.99 6.87
N LEU A 236 19.47 -2.42 6.54
CA LEU A 236 18.44 -1.47 6.15
C LEU A 236 18.02 -0.69 7.41
N ARG A 237 17.90 0.61 7.31
CA ARG A 237 17.60 1.49 8.45
C ARG A 237 16.29 1.11 9.13
N VAL A 238 16.25 1.15 10.45
CA VAL A 238 15.06 1.00 11.27
C VAL A 238 14.44 2.36 11.62
N ALA A 239 15.24 3.43 11.54
CA ALA A 239 14.90 4.84 11.71
C ALA A 239 15.98 5.72 11.02
N ASN A 240 15.63 6.96 10.71
CA ASN A 240 16.54 7.95 10.12
C ASN A 240 17.02 9.01 11.14
N GLU A 241 16.55 8.95 12.38
CA GLU A 241 16.78 9.87 13.48
C GLU A 241 18.25 10.28 13.67
N LEU A 242 19.16 9.31 13.82
CA LEU A 242 20.56 9.61 14.16
C LEU A 242 21.28 10.39 13.06
N TYR A 243 20.90 10.21 11.81
CA TYR A 243 21.45 10.96 10.68
C TYR A 243 20.87 12.37 10.60
N LEU A 244 19.59 12.55 10.88
CA LEU A 244 18.95 13.87 10.90
C LEU A 244 19.52 14.73 12.04
N LYS A 245 19.78 14.17 13.20
CA LYS A 245 20.46 14.85 14.32
C LYS A 245 21.89 15.30 13.95
N ARG A 246 22.65 14.49 13.19
CA ARG A 246 23.97 14.88 12.68
C ARG A 246 23.89 16.11 11.76
N LEU A 247 22.80 16.29 11.01
CA LEU A 247 22.60 17.49 10.18
C LEU A 247 22.33 18.74 11.04
N ILE A 248 21.63 18.58 12.18
CA ILE A 248 21.48 19.66 13.17
C ILE A 248 22.84 20.03 13.77
N VAL A 249 23.68 19.07 14.12
CA VAL A 249 25.09 19.33 14.51
C VAL A 249 25.84 20.07 13.42
N GLY A 250 25.57 19.73 12.15
CA GLY A 250 26.14 20.40 10.97
C GLY A 250 25.68 21.84 10.74
N GLY A 251 24.71 22.34 11.53
CA GLY A 251 24.27 23.73 11.54
C GLY A 251 22.98 24.01 10.78
N PHE A 252 22.22 22.98 10.34
CA PHE A 252 20.87 23.20 9.83
C PHE A 252 19.93 23.52 10.99
N GLU A 253 19.06 24.52 10.81
CA GLU A 253 18.10 24.92 11.84
C GLU A 253 16.87 24.03 11.88
N GLY A 254 16.47 23.48 10.72
CA GLY A 254 15.39 22.49 10.62
C GLY A 254 15.59 21.60 9.40
N VAL A 255 15.47 20.30 9.61
CA VAL A 255 15.55 19.27 8.56
C VAL A 255 14.40 18.28 8.69
N TYR A 256 13.90 17.79 7.55
CA TYR A 256 12.89 16.75 7.56
C TYR A 256 13.10 15.72 6.43
N GLU A 257 12.58 14.54 6.61
CA GLU A 257 12.63 13.47 5.61
C GLU A 257 11.33 12.67 5.61
N PHE A 258 10.77 12.42 4.42
CA PHE A 258 9.77 11.38 4.22
C PHE A 258 10.50 10.10 3.87
N ALA A 259 10.70 9.25 4.84
CA ALA A 259 11.58 8.09 4.78
C ALA A 259 10.82 6.78 4.59
N LYS A 260 11.50 5.80 3.97
CA LYS A 260 11.17 4.39 4.10
C LYS A 260 12.05 3.79 5.18
N ASP A 261 11.41 3.24 6.21
CA ASP A 261 12.07 2.48 7.25
C ASP A 261 11.66 1.01 7.18
N PHE A 262 12.52 0.14 7.72
CA PHE A 262 12.43 -1.30 7.53
C PHE A 262 12.55 -1.99 8.88
N ARG A 263 11.54 -2.79 9.26
CA ARG A 263 11.55 -3.61 10.48
C ARG A 263 11.25 -5.06 10.12
N ASN A 264 12.18 -5.95 10.48
CA ASN A 264 12.08 -7.39 10.16
C ASN A 264 11.24 -8.12 11.21
N GLU A 265 9.97 -7.73 11.28
CA GLU A 265 8.99 -8.17 12.25
C GLU A 265 7.76 -8.78 11.57
N GLY A 266 6.72 -9.10 12.34
CA GLY A 266 5.47 -9.65 11.83
C GLY A 266 4.70 -8.68 10.92
N MET A 267 3.83 -9.23 10.09
CA MET A 267 2.89 -8.48 9.25
C MET A 267 1.48 -8.69 9.77
N ASP A 268 0.76 -7.59 9.99
CA ASP A 268 -0.64 -7.60 10.38
C ASP A 268 -1.43 -6.46 9.73
N LYS A 269 -2.60 -6.11 10.27
CA LYS A 269 -3.42 -5.01 9.77
C LYS A 269 -2.80 -3.62 9.98
N THR A 270 -1.83 -3.49 10.87
CA THR A 270 -1.22 -2.22 11.29
C THR A 270 0.27 -2.14 11.02
N HIS A 271 0.91 -3.29 10.72
CA HIS A 271 2.34 -3.39 10.50
C HIS A 271 2.68 -3.99 9.13
N ASN A 272 3.62 -3.34 8.45
CA ASN A 272 4.24 -3.81 7.21
C ASN A 272 5.76 -3.68 7.37
N PRO A 273 6.56 -4.65 6.92
CA PRO A 273 8.03 -4.62 7.12
C PRO A 273 8.74 -3.41 6.52
N GLU A 274 8.12 -2.79 5.52
CA GLU A 274 8.50 -1.53 4.91
C GLU A 274 7.35 -0.54 5.08
N PHE A 275 7.61 0.60 5.72
CA PHE A 275 6.59 1.62 5.99
C PHE A 275 7.13 3.02 5.74
N THR A 276 6.24 4.01 5.69
CA THR A 276 6.63 5.41 5.50
C THR A 276 6.49 6.17 6.80
N VAL A 277 7.58 6.78 7.23
CA VAL A 277 7.62 7.73 8.33
C VAL A 277 7.99 9.13 7.80
N MET A 278 7.46 10.16 8.42
CA MET A 278 7.96 11.53 8.28
C MET A 278 8.66 11.89 9.58
N GLU A 279 9.93 12.22 9.50
CA GLU A 279 10.69 12.75 10.64
C GLU A 279 11.14 14.18 10.39
N ILE A 280 11.09 15.00 11.44
CA ILE A 280 11.53 16.40 11.43
C ILE A 280 12.25 16.72 12.73
N TYR A 281 13.37 17.44 12.62
CA TYR A 281 14.20 17.92 13.75
C TYR A 281 14.40 19.41 13.61
N VAL A 282 14.11 20.16 14.70
CA VAL A 282 14.17 21.62 14.69
C VAL A 282 14.97 22.12 15.90
N ALA A 283 16.06 22.84 15.59
CA ALA A 283 16.93 23.44 16.59
C ALA A 283 16.22 24.58 17.36
N TYR A 284 16.67 24.79 18.61
CA TYR A 284 16.17 25.83 19.52
C TYR A 284 14.68 25.67 19.88
N LYS A 285 14.15 24.44 19.77
CA LYS A 285 12.78 24.07 20.14
C LYS A 285 12.79 22.95 21.18
N ASP A 286 11.68 22.82 21.90
CA ASP A 286 11.43 21.76 22.87
C ASP A 286 10.11 21.00 22.55
N TYR A 287 9.83 19.96 23.31
CA TYR A 287 8.63 19.13 23.09
C TYR A 287 7.32 19.90 23.28
N HIS A 288 7.27 20.95 24.10
CA HIS A 288 6.08 21.82 24.23
C HIS A 288 5.81 22.63 22.98
N TRP A 289 6.87 23.12 22.32
CA TRP A 289 6.73 23.76 21.02
C TRP A 289 6.27 22.74 19.97
N MET A 290 6.83 21.54 20.01
CA MET A 290 6.50 20.49 19.05
C MET A 290 5.04 20.04 19.18
N MET A 291 4.47 19.94 20.38
CA MET A 291 3.03 19.67 20.57
C MET A 291 2.17 20.69 19.82
N ARG A 292 2.42 21.99 19.97
CA ARG A 292 1.67 23.03 19.27
C ARG A 292 1.88 22.99 17.75
N PHE A 293 3.09 22.66 17.31
CA PHE A 293 3.39 22.50 15.90
C PHE A 293 2.60 21.34 15.28
N VAL A 294 2.55 20.20 15.94
CA VAL A 294 1.80 19.01 15.51
C VAL A 294 0.29 19.29 15.51
N GLU A 295 -0.25 19.94 16.52
CA GLU A 295 -1.65 20.36 16.60
C GLU A 295 -2.05 21.15 15.34
N ASN A 296 -1.33 22.23 15.05
CA ASN A 296 -1.61 23.09 13.91
C ASN A 296 -1.45 22.37 12.57
N MET A 297 -0.39 21.56 12.45
CA MET A 297 -0.10 20.80 11.23
C MET A 297 -1.19 19.77 10.94
N LEU A 298 -1.61 18.98 11.93
CA LEU A 298 -2.63 17.94 11.72
C LEU A 298 -4.03 18.53 11.50
N GLU A 299 -4.37 19.67 12.12
CA GLU A 299 -5.58 20.41 11.81
C GLU A 299 -5.60 20.85 10.34
N GLU A 300 -4.50 21.42 9.84
CA GLU A 300 -4.38 21.85 8.45
C GLU A 300 -4.41 20.68 7.47
N VAL A 301 -3.73 19.57 7.80
CA VAL A 301 -3.75 18.33 7.00
C VAL A 301 -5.17 17.77 6.92
N ALA A 302 -5.90 17.69 8.03
CA ALA A 302 -7.27 17.18 8.03
C ALA A 302 -8.19 18.06 7.16
N LEU A 303 -8.10 19.38 7.27
CA LEU A 303 -8.82 20.34 6.42
C LEU A 303 -8.47 20.15 4.93
N ALA A 304 -7.19 20.01 4.60
CA ALA A 304 -6.75 19.84 3.22
C ALA A 304 -7.24 18.51 2.59
N VAL A 305 -7.36 17.46 3.39
CA VAL A 305 -7.71 16.11 2.92
C VAL A 305 -9.21 15.88 2.88
N ASN A 306 -9.93 16.32 3.92
CA ASN A 306 -11.35 16.02 4.12
C ASN A 306 -12.27 17.24 4.03
N GLY A 307 -11.72 18.46 3.95
CA GLY A 307 -12.50 19.70 3.97
C GLY A 307 -13.05 20.06 5.36
N THR A 308 -12.73 19.27 6.38
CA THR A 308 -13.13 19.45 7.78
C THR A 308 -12.02 18.94 8.69
N THR A 309 -11.99 19.39 9.94
CA THR A 309 -11.08 18.89 10.97
C THR A 309 -11.50 17.52 11.51
N ASP A 310 -12.73 17.09 11.26
CA ASP A 310 -13.28 15.84 11.76
C ASP A 310 -13.05 14.71 10.76
N ALA A 311 -12.65 13.54 11.27
CA ALA A 311 -12.50 12.32 10.51
C ALA A 311 -13.34 11.20 11.12
N THR A 312 -13.96 10.37 10.27
CA THR A 312 -14.59 9.13 10.71
C THR A 312 -13.53 8.03 10.73
N ILE A 313 -13.37 7.34 11.86
CA ILE A 313 -12.43 6.24 12.04
C ILE A 313 -13.20 5.05 12.66
N GLY A 314 -13.56 4.09 11.84
CA GLY A 314 -14.50 3.04 12.25
C GLY A 314 -15.85 3.62 12.65
N GLU A 315 -16.26 3.40 13.88
CA GLU A 315 -17.51 3.93 14.44
C GLU A 315 -17.34 5.31 15.12
N ASN A 316 -16.10 5.79 15.28
CA ASN A 316 -15.79 7.01 16.01
C ASN A 316 -15.67 8.21 15.09
N THR A 317 -16.12 9.37 15.59
CA THR A 317 -15.77 10.68 15.01
C THR A 317 -14.64 11.29 15.83
N VAL A 318 -13.53 11.56 15.17
CA VAL A 318 -12.30 12.10 15.77
C VAL A 318 -12.09 13.51 15.24
N SER A 319 -11.88 14.47 16.12
CA SER A 319 -11.62 15.86 15.73
C SER A 319 -10.13 16.18 15.85
N PHE A 320 -9.52 16.55 14.73
CA PHE A 320 -8.13 17.02 14.68
C PHE A 320 -8.01 18.54 14.99
N LYS A 321 -9.05 19.15 15.52
CA LYS A 321 -9.04 20.56 15.91
C LYS A 321 -8.23 20.76 17.19
N ALA A 322 -7.26 21.67 17.14
CA ALA A 322 -6.47 22.08 18.30
C ALA A 322 -7.32 22.82 19.39
N PRO A 323 -6.91 22.77 20.68
CA PRO A 323 -5.78 22.04 21.26
C PRO A 323 -6.14 20.60 21.64
N TYR A 324 -5.12 19.71 21.73
CA TYR A 324 -5.28 18.33 22.20
C TYR A 324 -5.08 18.21 23.70
N ALA A 325 -5.66 17.16 24.31
CA ALA A 325 -5.44 16.82 25.71
C ALA A 325 -3.99 16.36 25.95
N ARG A 326 -3.50 16.53 27.19
CA ARG A 326 -2.16 16.12 27.64
C ARG A 326 -2.29 15.36 28.92
N VAL A 327 -1.77 14.13 28.96
CA VAL A 327 -1.88 13.21 30.09
C VAL A 327 -0.52 12.54 30.35
N PRO A 328 0.11 12.72 31.52
CA PRO A 328 1.32 11.97 31.87
C PRO A 328 1.05 10.47 31.89
N ILE A 329 1.99 9.65 31.36
CA ILE A 329 1.80 8.19 31.20
C ILE A 329 1.50 7.50 32.54
N LEU A 330 2.18 7.88 33.62
CA LEU A 330 1.96 7.27 34.94
C LEU A 330 0.60 7.63 35.55
N GLU A 331 0.05 8.83 35.24
CA GLU A 331 -1.31 9.21 35.65
C GLU A 331 -2.35 8.48 34.76
N ALA A 332 -2.08 8.31 33.47
CA ALA A 332 -2.93 7.51 32.57
C ALA A 332 -3.07 6.06 33.08
N ILE A 333 -1.95 5.43 33.45
CA ILE A 333 -1.94 4.09 34.01
C ILE A 333 -2.75 4.04 35.31
N LYS A 334 -2.53 5.00 36.21
CA LYS A 334 -3.25 5.08 37.48
C LYS A 334 -4.76 5.27 37.30
N GLU A 335 -5.16 6.10 36.33
CA GLU A 335 -6.58 6.34 36.03
C GLU A 335 -7.28 5.06 35.55
N HIS A 336 -6.68 4.34 34.63
CA HIS A 336 -7.33 3.20 33.97
C HIS A 336 -7.12 1.86 34.68
N THR A 337 -6.08 1.72 35.51
CA THR A 337 -5.76 0.44 36.19
C THR A 337 -5.85 0.53 37.71
N GLY A 338 -5.82 1.73 38.28
CA GLY A 338 -5.66 1.95 39.74
C GLY A 338 -4.24 1.79 40.25
N LEU A 339 -3.28 1.44 39.40
CA LEU A 339 -1.88 1.21 39.79
C LEU A 339 -1.12 2.55 39.85
N ASN A 340 -0.54 2.87 41.02
CA ASN A 340 0.39 3.98 41.14
C ASN A 340 1.83 3.48 40.99
N LEU A 341 2.45 3.73 39.86
CA LEU A 341 3.80 3.27 39.52
C LEU A 341 4.88 4.31 39.79
N ASN A 342 4.53 5.51 40.26
CA ASN A 342 5.48 6.58 40.54
C ASN A 342 6.47 6.16 41.65
N GLY A 343 7.78 6.26 41.40
CA GLY A 343 8.85 5.89 42.31
C GLY A 343 8.98 4.37 42.59
N LYS A 344 8.28 3.51 41.81
CA LYS A 344 8.34 2.05 41.97
C LYS A 344 9.61 1.46 41.35
N THR A 345 10.15 0.42 42.01
CA THR A 345 11.27 -0.39 41.50
C THR A 345 10.77 -1.29 40.37
N GLU A 346 11.70 -1.88 39.60
CA GLU A 346 11.37 -2.85 38.54
C GLU A 346 10.55 -4.03 39.06
N ASP A 347 10.97 -4.61 40.21
CA ASP A 347 10.24 -5.74 40.81
C ASP A 347 8.82 -5.37 41.23
N GLU A 348 8.62 -4.17 41.79
CA GLU A 348 7.28 -3.69 42.15
C GLU A 348 6.40 -3.44 40.94
N VAL A 349 6.95 -2.92 39.81
CA VAL A 349 6.23 -2.75 38.56
C VAL A 349 5.89 -4.11 37.95
N ARG A 350 6.79 -5.08 38.01
CA ARG A 350 6.61 -6.45 37.58
C ARG A 350 5.44 -7.13 38.31
N GLU A 351 5.40 -7.01 39.63
CA GLU A 351 4.28 -7.56 40.44
C GLU A 351 2.97 -6.80 40.17
N ALA A 352 3.02 -5.49 39.93
CA ALA A 352 1.86 -4.72 39.53
C ALA A 352 1.29 -5.19 38.16
N ALA A 353 2.14 -5.43 37.16
CA ALA A 353 1.75 -5.95 35.85
C ALA A 353 1.07 -7.33 35.96
N LYS A 354 1.66 -8.25 36.74
CA LYS A 354 1.06 -9.56 37.04
C LYS A 354 -0.30 -9.44 37.72
N SER A 355 -0.45 -8.48 38.65
CA SER A 355 -1.70 -8.30 39.39
C SER A 355 -2.90 -7.94 38.54
N ILE A 356 -2.67 -7.35 37.33
CA ILE A 356 -3.71 -7.00 36.35
C ILE A 356 -3.81 -8.02 35.20
N GLY A 357 -3.14 -9.18 35.35
CA GLY A 357 -3.23 -10.29 34.43
C GLY A 357 -2.39 -10.18 33.15
N LEU A 358 -1.29 -9.40 33.19
CA LEU A 358 -0.34 -9.39 32.10
C LEU A 358 0.65 -10.55 32.20
N GLU A 359 0.99 -11.13 31.06
CA GLU A 359 2.09 -12.08 30.93
C GLU A 359 3.41 -11.29 30.97
N VAL A 360 4.28 -11.61 31.91
CA VAL A 360 5.52 -10.89 32.16
C VAL A 360 6.69 -11.85 32.00
N ASP A 361 7.59 -11.51 31.10
CA ASP A 361 8.85 -12.20 30.88
C ASP A 361 9.94 -11.68 31.82
N GLU A 362 10.90 -12.52 32.22
CA GLU A 362 12.02 -12.14 33.09
C GLU A 362 13.00 -11.17 32.41
N THR A 363 13.01 -11.13 31.07
CA THR A 363 13.86 -10.22 30.28
C THR A 363 13.32 -8.80 30.21
N MET A 364 12.03 -8.58 30.52
CA MET A 364 11.40 -7.25 30.49
C MET A 364 11.96 -6.35 31.61
N GLY A 365 12.65 -5.29 31.25
CA GLY A 365 13.04 -4.23 32.19
C GLY A 365 11.87 -3.33 32.58
N LYS A 366 12.06 -2.44 33.55
CA LYS A 366 11.03 -1.53 34.10
C LYS A 366 10.31 -0.73 33.01
N GLY A 367 11.05 -0.18 32.02
CA GLY A 367 10.46 0.57 30.91
C GLY A 367 9.49 -0.28 30.08
N LYS A 368 9.91 -1.49 29.65
CA LYS A 368 9.08 -2.41 28.88
C LYS A 368 7.81 -2.83 29.65
N LEU A 369 7.91 -3.04 30.95
CA LEU A 369 6.76 -3.38 31.80
C LEU A 369 5.73 -2.24 31.86
N ILE A 370 6.17 -0.99 31.93
CA ILE A 370 5.28 0.18 31.93
C ILE A 370 4.61 0.32 30.57
N ASP A 371 5.36 0.11 29.49
CA ASP A 371 4.85 0.13 28.11
C ASP A 371 3.76 -0.92 27.89
N GLU A 372 3.99 -2.16 28.29
CA GLU A 372 3.00 -3.25 28.21
C GLU A 372 1.73 -2.95 29.03
N ILE A 373 1.88 -2.38 30.24
CA ILE A 373 0.74 -1.97 31.06
C ILE A 373 -0.09 -0.90 30.33
N PHE A 374 0.58 0.10 29.76
CA PHE A 374 -0.07 1.18 29.05
C PHE A 374 -0.76 0.67 27.78
N GLY A 375 -0.05 -0.07 26.92
CA GLY A 375 -0.57 -0.62 25.67
C GLY A 375 -1.81 -1.48 25.88
N GLU A 376 -1.74 -2.46 26.78
CA GLU A 376 -2.82 -3.41 27.00
C GLU A 376 -4.05 -2.81 27.75
N LYS A 377 -3.84 -1.86 28.63
CA LYS A 377 -4.91 -1.37 29.52
C LYS A 377 -5.37 0.05 29.24
N CYS A 378 -4.53 0.92 28.67
CA CYS A 378 -4.82 2.35 28.60
C CYS A 378 -5.08 2.86 27.17
N GLU A 379 -4.32 2.47 26.17
CA GLU A 379 -4.34 3.01 24.80
C GLU A 379 -5.75 3.12 24.20
N LYS A 380 -6.54 2.06 24.32
CA LYS A 380 -7.90 1.97 23.75
C LYS A 380 -8.88 3.03 24.25
N HIS A 381 -8.58 3.72 25.34
CA HIS A 381 -9.42 4.75 25.91
C HIS A 381 -9.22 6.13 25.27
N TYR A 382 -8.12 6.33 24.55
CA TYR A 382 -7.75 7.61 23.93
C TYR A 382 -8.30 7.69 22.49
N ILE A 383 -9.61 7.98 22.38
CA ILE A 383 -10.28 8.09 21.07
C ILE A 383 -9.95 9.43 20.41
N GLN A 384 -10.07 10.55 21.16
CA GLN A 384 -9.71 11.88 20.65
C GLN A 384 -8.19 12.07 20.72
N PRO A 385 -7.60 12.91 19.84
CA PRO A 385 -6.17 13.20 19.87
C PRO A 385 -5.72 13.63 21.26
N THR A 386 -4.82 12.85 21.85
CA THR A 386 -4.32 13.04 23.21
C THR A 386 -2.82 12.79 23.25
N TYR A 387 -2.07 13.73 23.76
CA TYR A 387 -0.67 13.55 24.06
C TYR A 387 -0.52 12.78 25.37
N ILE A 388 0.10 11.61 25.30
CA ILE A 388 0.62 10.91 26.46
C ILE A 388 2.04 11.42 26.67
N THR A 389 2.34 11.96 27.86
CA THR A 389 3.59 12.71 28.11
C THR A 389 4.40 12.10 29.24
N ASP A 390 5.63 12.59 29.39
CA ASP A 390 6.48 12.41 30.56
C ASP A 390 6.82 10.93 30.83
N TYR A 391 7.33 10.26 29.80
CA TYR A 391 7.74 8.87 29.83
C TYR A 391 8.96 8.67 30.75
N PRO A 392 9.05 7.52 31.45
CA PRO A 392 10.24 7.18 32.23
C PRO A 392 11.51 7.14 31.38
N VAL A 393 12.63 7.48 32.01
CA VAL A 393 13.94 7.54 31.36
C VAL A 393 14.33 6.20 30.72
N GLU A 394 13.99 5.10 31.36
CA GLU A 394 14.30 3.74 30.90
C GLU A 394 13.64 3.37 29.57
N MET A 395 12.51 4.05 29.23
CA MET A 395 11.80 3.85 27.96
C MET A 395 12.31 4.73 26.81
N SER A 396 13.24 5.66 27.08
CA SER A 396 13.48 6.77 26.16
C SER A 396 14.98 7.08 26.03
N PRO A 397 15.78 6.20 25.41
CA PRO A 397 17.25 6.30 25.42
C PRO A 397 17.79 7.52 24.67
N LEU A 398 17.01 8.14 23.76
CA LEU A 398 17.41 9.28 22.94
C LEU A 398 16.78 10.61 23.39
N CYS A 399 15.99 10.57 24.47
CA CYS A 399 15.24 11.74 24.96
C CYS A 399 15.97 12.47 26.08
N LYS A 400 15.83 13.79 26.11
CA LYS A 400 16.31 14.63 27.22
C LYS A 400 15.55 14.32 28.51
N LYS A 401 16.24 14.27 29.64
CA LYS A 401 15.61 14.22 30.97
C LYS A 401 14.66 15.40 31.14
N HIS A 402 13.52 15.15 31.79
CA HIS A 402 12.56 16.18 32.11
C HIS A 402 13.15 17.23 33.02
N ARG A 403 12.91 18.52 32.74
CA ARG A 403 13.54 19.66 33.43
C ARG A 403 13.22 19.73 34.92
N ASP A 404 12.07 19.21 35.37
CA ASP A 404 11.61 19.27 36.76
C ASP A 404 11.68 17.90 37.47
N ASN A 405 11.79 16.79 36.73
CA ASN A 405 11.91 15.45 37.31
C ASN A 405 12.87 14.57 36.49
N PRO A 406 14.11 14.31 36.95
CA PRO A 406 15.12 13.59 36.19
C PRO A 406 14.85 12.09 36.01
N GLU A 407 13.82 11.52 36.65
CA GLU A 407 13.37 10.13 36.42
C GLU A 407 12.48 10.00 35.17
N LEU A 408 12.01 11.15 34.63
CA LEU A 408 11.17 11.24 33.46
C LEU A 408 11.93 11.88 32.30
N THR A 409 11.33 11.86 31.12
CA THR A 409 11.83 12.50 29.89
C THR A 409 10.84 13.51 29.34
N GLU A 410 11.32 14.50 28.61
CA GLU A 410 10.50 15.43 27.82
C GLU A 410 10.08 14.76 26.50
N ARG A 411 9.19 13.76 26.59
CA ARG A 411 8.67 12.96 25.48
C ARG A 411 7.14 12.98 25.48
N PHE A 412 6.57 12.93 24.29
CA PHE A 412 5.16 12.60 24.11
C PHE A 412 4.93 11.62 22.98
N GLU A 413 3.87 10.86 23.09
CA GLU A 413 3.25 10.15 21.98
C GLU A 413 1.84 10.70 21.74
N LEU A 414 1.46 10.87 20.47
CA LEU A 414 0.11 11.27 20.11
C LEU A 414 -0.74 10.04 19.88
N MET A 415 -1.70 9.83 20.77
CA MET A 415 -2.69 8.78 20.67
C MET A 415 -3.94 9.30 19.94
N VAL A 416 -4.42 8.57 18.95
CA VAL A 416 -5.65 8.85 18.20
C VAL A 416 -6.38 7.53 17.94
N ASN A 417 -7.64 7.45 18.37
CA ASN A 417 -8.46 6.24 18.21
C ASN A 417 -7.78 4.96 18.72
N GLY A 418 -7.12 5.05 19.89
CA GLY A 418 -6.41 3.94 20.52
C GLY A 418 -5.16 3.49 19.76
N LYS A 419 -4.52 4.38 19.00
CA LYS A 419 -3.30 4.08 18.23
C LYS A 419 -2.32 5.24 18.33
N GLU A 420 -1.04 4.93 18.50
CA GLU A 420 0.05 5.88 18.35
C GLU A 420 0.14 6.35 16.88
N VAL A 421 0.18 7.68 16.67
CA VAL A 421 0.32 8.33 15.36
C VAL A 421 1.66 9.04 15.24
N ALA A 422 2.13 9.63 16.33
CA ALA A 422 3.35 10.43 16.39
C ALA A 422 4.08 10.21 17.70
N ASN A 423 5.41 10.28 17.63
CA ASN A 423 6.33 10.25 18.78
C ASN A 423 7.30 11.42 18.65
N ALA A 424 7.49 12.17 19.73
CA ALA A 424 8.35 13.35 19.72
C ALA A 424 8.92 13.64 21.11
N TYR A 425 10.06 14.31 21.11
CA TYR A 425 10.71 14.69 22.36
C TYR A 425 11.67 15.87 22.22
N SER A 426 12.08 16.43 23.35
CA SER A 426 13.30 17.22 23.42
C SER A 426 14.49 16.28 23.32
N GLU A 427 15.39 16.55 22.38
CA GLU A 427 16.50 15.64 22.06
C GLU A 427 17.56 15.61 23.14
N LEU A 428 18.06 14.42 23.45
CA LEU A 428 19.25 14.26 24.27
C LEU A 428 20.47 14.78 23.50
N ASN A 429 21.07 15.86 23.98
CA ASN A 429 22.22 16.54 23.36
C ASN A 429 23.46 16.54 24.22
N ASP A 430 23.46 15.80 25.35
CA ASP A 430 24.61 15.56 26.20
C ASP A 430 25.30 14.27 25.75
N PRO A 431 26.53 14.32 25.18
CA PRO A 431 27.22 13.14 24.67
C PRO A 431 27.57 12.13 25.79
N ILE A 432 27.76 12.57 27.02
CA ILE A 432 28.10 11.69 28.16
C ILE A 432 26.86 10.89 28.59
N ASP A 433 25.73 11.58 28.84
CA ASP A 433 24.45 10.93 29.16
C ASP A 433 24.01 10.01 28.00
N GLN A 434 24.23 10.41 26.71
CA GLN A 434 23.89 9.57 25.56
C GLN A 434 24.70 8.28 25.51
N LEU A 435 26.01 8.34 25.79
CA LEU A 435 26.84 7.14 25.82
C LEU A 435 26.41 6.20 26.96
N GLU A 436 26.15 6.73 28.16
CA GLU A 436 25.64 5.95 29.30
C GLU A 436 24.33 5.23 28.94
N ARG A 437 23.41 5.91 28.22
CA ARG A 437 22.15 5.33 27.77
C ARG A 437 22.35 4.19 26.76
N PHE A 438 23.27 4.34 25.82
CA PHE A 438 23.61 3.28 24.87
C PHE A 438 24.26 2.08 25.57
N GLU A 439 25.12 2.30 26.58
CA GLU A 439 25.70 1.23 27.40
C GLU A 439 24.64 0.47 28.19
N ASP A 440 23.61 1.15 28.69
CA ASP A 440 22.47 0.51 29.35
C ASP A 440 21.62 -0.31 28.37
N GLN A 441 21.39 0.17 27.16
CA GLN A 441 20.73 -0.60 26.09
C GLN A 441 21.53 -1.86 25.72
N LEU A 442 22.86 -1.76 25.64
CA LEU A 442 23.71 -2.92 25.36
C LEU A 442 23.57 -4.01 26.43
N LYS A 443 23.45 -3.64 27.72
CA LYS A 443 23.21 -4.59 28.82
C LYS A 443 21.85 -5.32 28.67
N LEU A 444 20.83 -4.68 28.08
CA LEU A 444 19.56 -5.31 27.79
C LEU A 444 19.72 -6.32 26.63
N SER A 445 20.46 -5.96 25.58
CA SER A 445 20.79 -6.87 24.49
C SER A 445 21.53 -8.13 24.96
N GLU A 446 22.49 -7.99 25.88
CA GLU A 446 23.22 -9.11 26.49
C GLU A 446 22.31 -10.05 27.30
N LYS A 447 21.16 -9.56 27.77
CA LYS A 447 20.13 -10.36 28.46
C LYS A 447 19.16 -11.04 27.49
N GLY A 448 19.30 -10.81 26.18
CA GLY A 448 18.49 -11.44 25.15
C GLY A 448 17.41 -10.55 24.53
N ASP A 449 17.46 -9.25 24.74
CA ASP A 449 16.59 -8.29 24.05
C ASP A 449 17.14 -8.02 22.63
N ASP A 450 16.56 -8.66 21.64
CA ASP A 450 16.94 -8.55 20.21
C ASP A 450 16.59 -7.18 19.60
N GLU A 451 15.82 -6.35 20.30
CA GLU A 451 15.38 -5.02 19.86
C GLU A 451 16.23 -3.89 20.43
N ALA A 452 17.12 -4.19 21.39
CA ALA A 452 17.96 -3.18 22.03
C ALA A 452 18.91 -2.50 21.03
N MET A 453 19.12 -1.19 21.23
CA MET A 453 19.94 -0.37 20.33
C MET A 453 21.43 -0.69 20.44
N PHE A 454 22.13 -0.61 19.29
CA PHE A 454 23.59 -0.69 19.22
C PHE A 454 24.23 0.68 19.52
N ILE A 455 25.48 0.66 20.02
CA ILE A 455 26.24 1.88 20.23
C ILE A 455 26.72 2.43 18.89
N ASP A 456 26.23 3.59 18.49
CA ASP A 456 26.75 4.35 17.34
C ASP A 456 27.79 5.36 17.82
N GLN A 457 29.06 4.96 17.81
CA GLN A 457 30.20 5.79 18.23
C GLN A 457 30.37 7.06 17.37
N ASP A 458 29.95 7.02 16.11
CA ASP A 458 30.02 8.19 15.23
C ASP A 458 28.96 9.22 15.58
N PHE A 459 27.78 8.77 16.02
CA PHE A 459 26.74 9.65 16.53
C PHE A 459 27.17 10.31 17.86
N VAL A 460 27.73 9.53 18.80
CA VAL A 460 28.26 10.09 20.05
C VAL A 460 29.34 11.16 19.77
N ARG A 461 30.29 10.85 18.87
CA ARG A 461 31.29 11.81 18.40
C ARG A 461 30.66 13.06 17.77
N ALA A 462 29.59 12.92 17.01
CA ALA A 462 28.88 14.07 16.45
C ALA A 462 28.32 14.97 17.56
N LEU A 463 27.72 14.39 18.60
CA LEU A 463 27.24 15.15 19.77
C LEU A 463 28.36 15.87 20.52
N GLU A 464 29.58 15.30 20.56
CA GLU A 464 30.76 15.96 21.18
C GLU A 464 31.17 17.26 20.47
N TYR A 465 30.81 17.43 19.17
CA TYR A 465 30.98 18.71 18.48
C TYR A 465 29.91 19.74 18.86
N GLY A 466 28.86 19.31 19.57
CA GLY A 466 27.80 20.16 20.08
C GLY A 466 26.53 20.13 19.20
N MET A 467 25.43 19.71 19.79
CA MET A 467 24.10 19.83 19.21
C MET A 467 23.30 20.87 20.02
N PRO A 468 22.70 21.89 19.39
CA PRO A 468 21.86 22.84 20.12
C PRO A 468 20.63 22.15 20.73
N PRO A 469 19.93 22.76 21.69
CA PRO A 469 18.62 22.28 22.10
C PRO A 469 17.74 22.05 20.86
N THR A 470 17.18 20.86 20.73
CA THR A 470 16.47 20.42 19.51
C THR A 470 15.24 19.63 19.90
N SER A 471 14.18 19.74 19.15
CA SER A 471 13.03 18.83 19.27
C SER A 471 12.85 18.07 17.96
N GLY A 472 12.68 16.75 18.10
CA GLY A 472 12.40 15.82 17.00
C GLY A 472 11.00 15.26 17.07
N LEU A 473 10.47 14.86 15.91
CA LEU A 473 9.15 14.28 15.75
C LEU A 473 9.18 13.24 14.64
N GLY A 474 8.61 12.07 14.91
CA GLY A 474 8.28 11.05 13.91
C GLY A 474 6.78 10.87 13.77
N ILE A 475 6.26 10.82 12.54
CA ILE A 475 4.85 10.53 12.24
C ILE A 475 4.75 9.37 11.27
N GLY A 476 4.00 8.33 11.65
CA GLY A 476 3.66 7.23 10.76
C GLY A 476 2.66 7.65 9.68
N ILE A 477 3.14 7.92 8.47
CA ILE A 477 2.31 8.39 7.35
C ILE A 477 1.26 7.36 6.95
N ASP A 478 1.58 6.09 7.04
CA ASP A 478 0.63 5.02 6.72
C ASP A 478 -0.54 5.02 7.71
N ARG A 479 -0.25 5.07 9.03
CA ARG A 479 -1.27 5.16 10.09
C ARG A 479 -2.13 6.42 9.96
N LEU A 480 -1.51 7.58 9.77
CA LEU A 480 -2.25 8.83 9.57
C LEU A 480 -3.15 8.77 8.33
N THR A 481 -2.68 8.14 7.25
CA THR A 481 -3.50 7.93 6.05
C THR A 481 -4.68 7.01 6.34
N MET A 482 -4.48 5.90 7.06
CA MET A 482 -5.57 5.00 7.46
C MET A 482 -6.66 5.78 8.21
N MET A 483 -6.28 6.61 9.17
CA MET A 483 -7.21 7.41 9.97
C MET A 483 -7.99 8.42 9.13
N LEU A 484 -7.30 9.22 8.33
CA LEU A 484 -7.94 10.27 7.51
C LEU A 484 -8.74 9.72 6.32
N THR A 485 -8.58 8.44 5.99
CA THR A 485 -9.33 7.78 4.90
C THR A 485 -10.25 6.66 5.36
N ASN A 486 -10.42 6.49 6.68
CA ASN A 486 -11.25 5.45 7.29
C ASN A 486 -10.89 4.04 6.78
N GLN A 487 -9.60 3.69 6.82
CA GLN A 487 -9.14 2.36 6.47
C GLN A 487 -8.71 1.59 7.73
N ASP A 488 -9.09 0.33 7.83
CA ASP A 488 -8.81 -0.53 8.98
C ASP A 488 -7.53 -1.38 8.81
N SER A 489 -6.89 -1.29 7.63
CA SER A 489 -5.67 -2.03 7.31
C SER A 489 -4.64 -1.16 6.58
N ILE A 490 -3.38 -1.29 7.00
CA ILE A 490 -2.23 -0.65 6.34
C ILE A 490 -2.11 -1.07 4.86
N GLN A 491 -2.55 -2.26 4.51
CA GLN A 491 -2.54 -2.77 3.15
C GLN A 491 -3.46 -1.97 2.21
N GLU A 492 -4.51 -1.32 2.73
CA GLU A 492 -5.38 -0.45 1.93
C GLU A 492 -4.71 0.85 1.51
N VAL A 493 -3.76 1.34 2.30
CA VAL A 493 -3.05 2.61 2.07
C VAL A 493 -1.67 2.46 1.44
N LEU A 494 -1.24 1.24 1.17
CA LEU A 494 -0.02 0.91 0.41
C LEU A 494 -0.39 0.45 -1.00
N PHE A 495 0.32 0.96 -2.02
CA PHE A 495 0.11 0.50 -3.40
C PHE A 495 0.42 -0.99 -3.54
N PHE A 496 1.55 -1.42 -3.03
CA PHE A 496 2.03 -2.80 -3.10
C PHE A 496 2.52 -3.24 -1.71
N PRO A 497 1.60 -3.65 -0.82
CA PRO A 497 1.99 -4.16 0.49
C PRO A 497 2.79 -5.45 0.35
N GLN A 498 3.65 -5.72 1.33
CA GLN A 498 4.36 -6.99 1.37
C GLN A 498 3.36 -8.14 1.55
N MET A 499 3.50 -9.17 0.72
CA MET A 499 2.62 -10.34 0.74
C MET A 499 3.45 -11.63 0.66
N ARG A 500 2.88 -12.72 1.13
CA ARG A 500 3.51 -14.04 0.90
C ARG A 500 3.63 -14.29 -0.60
N PRO A 501 4.72 -14.92 -1.08
CA PRO A 501 4.87 -15.25 -2.48
C PRO A 501 3.64 -15.99 -3.04
N GLU A 502 3.18 -15.58 -4.21
CA GLU A 502 2.11 -16.29 -4.92
C GLU A 502 2.65 -17.66 -5.36
N LYS A 503 1.90 -18.71 -5.02
CA LYS A 503 2.19 -20.03 -5.56
C LYS A 503 1.55 -20.10 -6.94
N PHE A 504 2.36 -19.93 -7.98
CA PHE A 504 1.90 -20.25 -9.33
C PHE A 504 1.80 -21.77 -9.43
N GLU A 505 0.62 -22.27 -9.80
CA GLU A 505 0.53 -23.66 -10.23
C GLU A 505 1.37 -23.80 -11.52
N THR A 506 2.50 -24.41 -11.38
CA THR A 506 3.34 -24.76 -12.54
C THR A 506 2.62 -25.87 -13.29
N VAL A 507 2.26 -25.63 -14.53
CA VAL A 507 1.75 -26.68 -15.42
C VAL A 507 2.95 -27.42 -15.98
N ALA A 508 3.03 -28.71 -15.75
CA ALA A 508 4.03 -29.57 -16.36
C ALA A 508 3.88 -29.53 -17.89
N ASP A 509 4.98 -29.47 -18.60
CA ASP A 509 4.96 -29.55 -20.06
C ASP A 509 4.37 -30.90 -20.52
N PRO A 510 3.66 -30.96 -21.66
CA PRO A 510 3.16 -32.22 -22.18
C PRO A 510 4.21 -33.32 -22.27
N GLU A 511 5.47 -32.97 -22.52
CA GLU A 511 6.63 -33.89 -22.55
C GLU A 511 6.92 -34.49 -21.17
N GLU A 512 6.74 -33.74 -20.08
CA GLU A 512 6.90 -34.26 -18.71
C GLU A 512 5.85 -35.33 -18.37
N PHE A 513 4.59 -35.10 -18.81
CA PHE A 513 3.54 -36.11 -18.70
C PHE A 513 3.82 -37.35 -19.57
N GLN A 514 4.35 -37.16 -20.78
CA GLN A 514 4.76 -38.28 -21.62
C GLN A 514 5.91 -39.10 -21.01
N ALA A 515 6.84 -38.43 -20.32
CA ALA A 515 7.96 -39.07 -19.64
C ALA A 515 7.53 -40.07 -18.55
N ILE A 516 6.35 -39.86 -17.93
CA ILE A 516 5.77 -40.82 -16.98
C ILE A 516 4.83 -41.86 -17.61
N GLY A 517 4.72 -41.86 -18.95
CA GLY A 517 3.93 -42.85 -19.69
C GLY A 517 2.51 -42.36 -20.10
N VAL A 518 2.20 -41.08 -19.96
CA VAL A 518 0.96 -40.53 -20.46
C VAL A 518 0.99 -40.54 -22.00
N PRO A 519 -0.04 -41.13 -22.69
CA PRO A 519 -0.10 -41.09 -24.14
C PRO A 519 -0.09 -39.66 -24.69
N GLU A 520 0.62 -39.43 -25.81
CA GLU A 520 0.77 -38.11 -26.44
C GLU A 520 -0.59 -37.36 -26.62
N GLN A 521 -1.61 -38.08 -27.12
CA GLN A 521 -2.96 -37.52 -27.29
C GLN A 521 -3.63 -37.06 -25.98
N TRP A 522 -3.15 -37.51 -24.83
CA TRP A 522 -3.62 -37.15 -23.50
C TRP A 522 -2.75 -36.13 -22.78
N SER A 523 -1.48 -36.00 -23.14
CA SER A 523 -0.54 -35.13 -22.44
C SER A 523 -0.98 -33.65 -22.41
N HIS A 524 -1.60 -33.16 -23.49
CA HIS A 524 -2.18 -31.82 -23.54
C HIS A 524 -3.56 -31.73 -22.82
N LEU A 525 -4.28 -32.83 -22.70
CA LEU A 525 -5.62 -32.88 -22.13
C LEU A 525 -5.62 -33.02 -20.60
N ILE A 526 -4.57 -33.57 -20.02
CA ILE A 526 -4.44 -33.76 -18.58
C ILE A 526 -4.50 -32.44 -17.84
N ALA A 527 -3.80 -31.41 -18.32
CA ALA A 527 -3.85 -30.08 -17.76
C ALA A 527 -5.24 -29.44 -17.89
N GLN A 528 -5.92 -29.66 -19.04
CA GLN A 528 -7.30 -29.19 -19.24
C GLN A 528 -8.32 -29.95 -18.36
N ALA A 529 -8.01 -31.17 -17.96
CA ALA A 529 -8.80 -31.97 -17.01
C ALA A 529 -8.57 -31.57 -15.54
N GLY A 530 -7.71 -30.54 -15.28
CA GLY A 530 -7.46 -29.99 -13.95
C GLY A 530 -6.24 -30.56 -13.22
N TYR A 531 -5.36 -31.30 -13.92
CA TYR A 531 -4.14 -31.85 -13.35
C TYR A 531 -2.93 -31.12 -13.92
N HIS A 532 -2.40 -30.15 -13.16
CA HIS A 532 -1.36 -29.23 -13.64
C HIS A 532 0.06 -29.74 -13.40
N THR A 533 0.27 -30.65 -12.44
CA THR A 533 1.58 -31.26 -12.13
C THR A 533 1.46 -32.77 -12.04
N ILE A 534 2.62 -33.45 -12.12
CA ILE A 534 2.69 -34.90 -11.92
C ILE A 534 2.28 -35.27 -10.49
N GLU A 535 2.65 -34.46 -9.52
CA GLU A 535 2.26 -34.65 -8.11
C GLU A 535 0.73 -34.58 -7.95
N ALA A 536 0.07 -33.54 -8.49
CA ALA A 536 -1.37 -33.37 -8.45
C ALA A 536 -2.10 -34.57 -9.11
N LEU A 537 -1.49 -35.16 -10.13
CA LEU A 537 -2.01 -36.35 -10.79
C LEU A 537 -1.85 -37.58 -9.89
N ARG A 538 -0.70 -37.69 -9.20
CA ARG A 538 -0.37 -38.81 -8.29
C ARG A 538 -1.03 -38.73 -6.91
N ASP A 539 -1.61 -37.59 -6.53
CA ASP A 539 -2.40 -37.45 -5.31
C ASP A 539 -3.72 -38.24 -5.34
N HIS A 540 -4.06 -38.80 -6.50
CA HIS A 540 -5.26 -39.61 -6.67
C HIS A 540 -4.95 -41.11 -6.71
N LYS A 541 -5.90 -41.93 -6.27
CA LYS A 541 -5.82 -43.38 -6.52
C LYS A 541 -5.96 -43.65 -8.03
N PRO A 542 -5.17 -44.51 -8.65
CA PRO A 542 -5.19 -44.77 -10.10
C PRO A 542 -6.59 -45.06 -10.67
N ALA A 543 -7.39 -45.88 -9.98
CA ALA A 543 -8.75 -46.20 -10.40
C ALA A 543 -9.68 -44.97 -10.41
N ALA A 544 -9.55 -44.07 -9.43
CA ALA A 544 -10.34 -42.84 -9.38
C ALA A 544 -9.92 -41.87 -10.47
N LEU A 545 -8.61 -41.71 -10.71
CA LEU A 545 -8.06 -40.90 -11.80
C LEU A 545 -8.52 -41.39 -13.16
N HIS A 546 -8.44 -42.71 -13.41
CA HIS A 546 -8.93 -43.35 -14.62
C HIS A 546 -10.41 -43.01 -14.90
N GLN A 547 -11.28 -43.11 -13.88
CA GLN A 547 -12.71 -42.78 -14.03
C GLN A 547 -12.91 -41.27 -14.35
N LYS A 548 -12.20 -40.39 -13.66
CA LYS A 548 -12.28 -38.93 -13.85
C LYS A 548 -11.85 -38.54 -15.26
N LEU A 549 -10.70 -39.00 -15.73
CA LEU A 549 -10.17 -38.67 -17.07
C LEU A 549 -11.08 -39.18 -18.18
N ASN A 550 -11.52 -40.45 -18.10
CA ASN A 550 -12.47 -40.97 -19.09
C ASN A 550 -13.85 -40.30 -19.00
N GLY A 551 -14.28 -39.88 -17.81
CA GLY A 551 -15.45 -39.04 -17.60
C GLY A 551 -15.32 -37.68 -18.28
N TYR A 552 -14.17 -36.99 -18.08
CA TYR A 552 -13.84 -35.74 -18.74
C TYR A 552 -13.89 -35.86 -20.28
N ARG A 553 -13.26 -36.90 -20.84
CA ARG A 553 -13.31 -37.23 -22.28
C ARG A 553 -14.75 -37.33 -22.81
N LYS A 554 -15.61 -38.09 -22.12
CA LYS A 554 -17.02 -38.29 -22.51
C LYS A 554 -17.82 -37.00 -22.42
N LYS A 555 -17.69 -36.26 -21.33
CA LYS A 555 -18.39 -35.00 -21.08
C LYS A 555 -18.07 -33.96 -22.16
N ASN A 556 -16.80 -33.86 -22.54
CA ASN A 556 -16.32 -32.86 -23.52
C ASN A 556 -16.29 -33.40 -24.96
N LYS A 557 -16.79 -34.60 -25.22
CA LYS A 557 -16.85 -35.27 -26.55
C LYS A 557 -15.50 -35.28 -27.27
N LEU A 558 -14.39 -35.51 -26.51
CA LEU A 558 -13.04 -35.48 -27.06
C LEU A 558 -12.78 -36.71 -27.94
N ASN A 559 -12.20 -36.48 -29.11
CA ASN A 559 -11.88 -37.52 -30.08
C ASN A 559 -10.48 -38.15 -29.81
N VAL A 560 -10.34 -38.72 -28.61
CA VAL A 560 -9.13 -39.44 -28.19
C VAL A 560 -9.52 -40.83 -27.65
N ALA A 561 -8.62 -41.79 -27.73
CA ALA A 561 -8.85 -43.13 -27.22
C ALA A 561 -9.10 -43.11 -25.69
N ALA A 562 -9.96 -43.98 -25.19
CA ALA A 562 -10.17 -44.15 -23.77
C ALA A 562 -8.88 -44.71 -23.11
N LEU A 563 -8.54 -44.21 -21.94
CA LEU A 563 -7.45 -44.76 -21.14
C LEU A 563 -7.87 -46.11 -20.56
N SER A 564 -6.97 -47.10 -20.57
CA SER A 564 -7.14 -48.32 -19.76
C SER A 564 -6.64 -48.07 -18.34
N LEU A 565 -7.11 -48.87 -17.38
CA LEU A 565 -6.66 -48.76 -15.99
C LEU A 565 -5.17 -49.04 -15.86
N ASP A 566 -4.67 -50.06 -16.54
CA ASP A 566 -3.24 -50.46 -16.52
C ASP A 566 -2.32 -49.33 -17.00
N VAL A 567 -2.74 -48.57 -18.00
CA VAL A 567 -2.01 -47.38 -18.48
C VAL A 567 -1.96 -46.30 -17.41
N VAL A 568 -3.08 -46.03 -16.72
CA VAL A 568 -3.11 -45.02 -15.65
C VAL A 568 -2.27 -45.49 -14.44
N GLU A 569 -2.32 -46.80 -14.11
CA GLU A 569 -1.51 -47.37 -13.02
C GLU A 569 0.00 -47.24 -13.29
N SER A 570 0.43 -47.35 -14.56
CA SER A 570 1.84 -47.20 -14.92
C SER A 570 2.41 -45.81 -14.62
N TRP A 571 1.60 -44.75 -14.51
CA TRP A 571 2.05 -43.38 -14.21
C TRP A 571 2.47 -43.19 -12.74
N PHE A 572 2.15 -44.17 -11.89
CA PHE A 572 2.44 -44.12 -10.46
C PHE A 572 3.71 -44.88 -10.07
N ASN A 573 4.38 -45.51 -11.04
CA ASN A 573 5.61 -46.24 -10.84
C ASN A 573 6.87 -45.35 -10.95
#